data_dbde0ca8578bf070b57049af5ffa5669
#
_entry.id   dbde0ca8578bf070b57049af5ffa5669
#
_cell.length_a   1.000
_cell.length_b   1.000
_cell.length_c   1.000
_cell.angle_alpha   90.00
_cell.angle_beta   90.00
_cell.angle_gamma   90.00
#
_symmetry.space_group_name_H-M   'P 1'
#
loop_
_entity.id
_entity.type
_entity.pdbx_description
1 polymer ?
#
loop_
_entity_poly.entity_id
_entity_poly.type
_entity_poly.pdbx_seq_one_letter_code
_entity_poly.pdbx_strand_id
1 'polypeptide(L)'
;SDLTQAEQLEIAAEWDSIEKELHQPSFWAFLTNYQPEDYPNRIDLLFDLMAGGKSRDKYATFFYFNNKIKEKERKQDLWKDIVAYFARLKEWYGNREIFHKVGFLVAVGNKDKALINLLNNTEGKKKDEVSLYLDSQIEKVMGEVSLGELTYQSKNTHQVLLLFNILSVMNVKDESLRFPFDKYKSNDWSLEHIHAQNAESLNTTEKRKEWLSIHKEVLQS
;
A
#
# COMPACT_ATOMS: atom_id res chain seq x y z
N SER A 1 27.39 22.36 13.43
CA SER A 1 26.87 23.44 14.29
C SER A 1 25.58 22.99 14.94
N ASP A 2 25.33 23.46 16.15
CA ASP A 2 24.07 23.19 16.84
C ASP A 2 22.92 23.97 16.22
N LEU A 3 21.69 23.44 16.35
CA LEU A 3 20.49 24.09 15.83
C LEU A 3 20.17 25.35 16.63
N THR A 4 19.80 26.42 15.95
CA THR A 4 19.25 27.62 16.57
C THR A 4 17.85 27.34 17.16
N GLN A 5 17.38 28.18 18.07
CA GLN A 5 16.04 28.06 18.65
C GLN A 5 14.93 28.10 17.58
N ALA A 6 15.10 28.94 16.57
CA ALA A 6 14.15 29.04 15.44
C ALA A 6 14.10 27.72 14.64
N GLU A 7 15.25 27.14 14.30
CA GLU A 7 15.34 25.86 13.61
C GLU A 7 14.75 24.71 14.42
N GLN A 8 14.92 24.71 15.75
CA GLN A 8 14.32 23.71 16.62
C GLN A 8 12.78 23.79 16.63
N LEU A 9 12.22 25.03 16.65
CA LEU A 9 10.77 25.23 16.59
C LEU A 9 10.18 24.82 15.25
N GLU A 10 10.88 25.11 14.15
CA GLU A 10 10.50 24.71 12.80
C GLU A 10 10.45 23.17 12.69
N ILE A 11 11.54 22.50 13.11
CA ILE A 11 11.61 21.02 13.12
C ILE A 11 10.48 20.42 13.97
N ALA A 12 10.19 20.99 15.15
CA ALA A 12 9.11 20.51 16.00
C ALA A 12 7.75 20.60 15.32
N ALA A 13 7.46 21.74 14.66
CA ALA A 13 6.20 21.93 13.94
C ALA A 13 6.05 20.98 12.74
N GLU A 14 7.14 20.78 11.98
CA GLU A 14 7.16 19.83 10.87
C GLU A 14 7.00 18.38 11.35
N TRP A 15 7.65 18.02 12.47
CA TRP A 15 7.51 16.71 13.12
C TRP A 15 6.05 16.43 13.47
N ASP A 16 5.40 17.36 14.16
CA ASP A 16 4.00 17.22 14.56
C ASP A 16 3.08 17.09 13.34
N SER A 17 3.38 17.81 12.26
CA SER A 17 2.65 17.71 11.00
C SER A 17 2.82 16.33 10.34
N ILE A 18 4.03 15.81 10.28
CA ILE A 18 4.34 14.48 9.74
C ILE A 18 3.64 13.39 10.56
N GLU A 19 3.77 13.45 11.90
CA GLU A 19 3.16 12.49 12.82
C GLU A 19 1.64 12.46 12.65
N LYS A 20 1.00 13.63 12.57
CA LYS A 20 -0.44 13.75 12.34
C LYS A 20 -0.89 13.12 11.03
N GLU A 21 -0.15 13.31 9.95
CA GLU A 21 -0.46 12.70 8.65
C GLU A 21 -0.29 11.17 8.68
N LEU A 22 0.74 10.68 9.34
CA LEU A 22 0.99 9.25 9.51
C LEU A 22 -0.08 8.55 10.38
N HIS A 23 -0.84 9.30 11.19
CA HIS A 23 -2.00 8.80 11.93
C HIS A 23 -3.26 8.63 11.05
N GLN A 24 -3.29 9.15 9.81
CA GLN A 24 -4.40 8.95 8.91
C GLN A 24 -4.45 7.49 8.44
N PRO A 25 -5.54 6.73 8.71
CA PRO A 25 -5.59 5.30 8.40
C PRO A 25 -5.34 4.98 6.92
N SER A 26 -5.90 5.80 6.02
CA SER A 26 -5.73 5.63 4.58
C SER A 26 -4.28 5.88 4.12
N PHE A 27 -3.59 6.87 4.70
CA PHE A 27 -2.20 7.14 4.40
C PHE A 27 -1.28 6.05 4.98
N TRP A 28 -1.53 5.61 6.22
CA TRP A 28 -0.81 4.50 6.84
C TRP A 28 -0.90 3.22 5.99
N ALA A 29 -2.13 2.85 5.61
CA ALA A 29 -2.37 1.67 4.78
C ALA A 29 -1.74 1.75 3.38
N PHE A 30 -1.60 2.95 2.83
CA PHE A 30 -0.86 3.17 1.59
C PHE A 30 0.64 2.89 1.74
N LEU A 31 1.23 3.21 2.89
CA LEU A 31 2.68 3.08 3.11
C LEU A 31 3.12 1.67 3.48
N THR A 32 2.30 0.92 4.21
CA THR A 32 2.77 -0.31 4.85
C THR A 32 1.67 -1.32 5.12
N ASN A 33 2.09 -2.59 5.34
CA ASN A 33 1.26 -3.68 5.86
C ASN A 33 1.47 -3.91 7.37
N TYR A 34 2.23 -3.04 8.06
CA TYR A 34 2.31 -3.09 9.51
C TYR A 34 1.01 -2.56 10.13
N GLN A 35 0.61 -3.19 11.24
CA GLN A 35 -0.50 -2.65 12.01
C GLN A 35 -0.05 -1.36 12.73
N PRO A 36 -0.99 -0.44 12.99
CA PRO A 36 -0.70 0.77 13.74
C PRO A 36 0.02 0.54 15.07
N GLU A 37 -0.28 -0.55 15.76
CA GLU A 37 0.28 -0.95 17.05
C GLU A 37 1.76 -1.37 16.95
N ASP A 38 2.23 -1.75 15.77
CA ASP A 38 3.65 -2.08 15.52
C ASP A 38 4.57 -0.84 15.62
N TYR A 39 3.98 0.37 15.56
CA TYR A 39 4.66 1.66 15.57
C TYR A 39 3.90 2.66 16.47
N PRO A 40 4.10 2.65 17.80
CA PRO A 40 3.46 3.60 18.73
C PRO A 40 3.73 5.07 18.35
N ASN A 41 4.95 5.39 17.94
CA ASN A 41 5.30 6.64 17.26
C ASN A 41 5.27 6.37 15.74
N ARG A 42 4.33 6.97 15.03
CA ARG A 42 4.15 6.72 13.59
C ARG A 42 5.35 7.13 12.76
N ILE A 43 6.06 8.17 13.16
CA ILE A 43 7.24 8.66 12.46
C ILE A 43 8.40 7.65 12.45
N ASP A 44 8.43 6.70 13.40
CA ASP A 44 9.43 5.64 13.40
C ASP A 44 9.35 4.76 12.14
N LEU A 45 8.15 4.61 11.55
CA LEU A 45 8.00 3.96 10.24
C LEU A 45 8.78 4.71 9.15
N LEU A 46 8.68 6.05 9.12
CA LEU A 46 9.39 6.88 8.15
C LEU A 46 10.90 6.69 8.28
N PHE A 47 11.40 6.67 9.50
CA PHE A 47 12.83 6.44 9.77
C PHE A 47 13.28 5.05 9.36
N ASP A 48 12.48 4.02 9.65
CA ASP A 48 12.79 2.67 9.22
C ASP A 48 12.79 2.55 7.69
N LEU A 49 11.81 3.16 7.00
CA LEU A 49 11.78 3.19 5.52
C LEU A 49 13.04 3.82 4.94
N MET A 50 13.49 4.94 5.49
CA MET A 50 14.73 5.62 5.06
C MET A 50 15.98 4.78 5.37
N ALA A 51 15.98 4.01 6.46
CA ALA A 51 17.09 3.15 6.85
C ALA A 51 17.13 1.79 6.11
N GLY A 52 16.18 1.55 5.19
CA GLY A 52 16.13 0.31 4.41
C GLY A 52 15.17 -0.75 4.96
N GLY A 53 14.30 -0.37 5.90
CA GLY A 53 13.26 -1.19 6.50
C GLY A 53 13.54 -1.61 7.94
N LYS A 54 12.49 -2.13 8.58
CA LYS A 54 12.56 -2.59 9.98
C LYS A 54 13.61 -3.69 10.13
N SER A 55 14.58 -3.46 10.98
CA SER A 55 15.69 -4.40 11.27
C SER A 55 15.39 -5.26 12.51
N ARG A 56 16.04 -6.43 12.58
CA ARG A 56 16.10 -7.22 13.82
C ARG A 56 17.03 -6.59 14.86
N ASP A 57 18.03 -5.82 14.41
CA ASP A 57 18.87 -5.02 15.29
C ASP A 57 18.10 -3.78 15.72
N LYS A 58 17.82 -3.69 17.02
CA LYS A 58 17.10 -2.59 17.65
C LYS A 58 17.70 -1.21 17.37
N TYR A 59 18.99 -1.15 17.13
CA TYR A 59 19.73 0.11 16.97
C TYR A 59 20.08 0.42 15.50
N ALA A 60 19.66 -0.42 14.54
CA ALA A 60 20.03 -0.24 13.14
C ALA A 60 19.63 1.14 12.59
N THR A 61 18.40 1.55 12.83
CA THR A 61 17.87 2.86 12.41
C THR A 61 18.62 4.00 13.09
N PHE A 62 18.93 3.89 14.38
CA PHE A 62 19.76 4.86 15.10
C PHE A 62 21.16 4.98 14.48
N PHE A 63 21.82 3.86 14.19
CA PHE A 63 23.16 3.88 13.59
C PHE A 63 23.13 4.44 12.17
N TYR A 64 22.09 4.15 11.39
CA TYR A 64 21.91 4.75 10.07
C TYR A 64 21.90 6.28 10.16
N PHE A 65 21.05 6.88 10.99
CA PHE A 65 20.96 8.31 11.14
C PHE A 65 22.19 8.93 11.79
N ASN A 66 22.80 8.25 12.76
CA ASN A 66 24.04 8.72 13.38
C ASN A 66 25.22 8.79 12.38
N ASN A 67 25.28 7.87 11.41
CA ASN A 67 26.25 7.94 10.34
C ASN A 67 25.90 9.03 9.33
N LYS A 68 24.63 9.14 8.94
CA LYS A 68 24.16 10.19 8.03
C LYS A 68 24.43 11.60 8.56
N ILE A 69 24.24 11.84 9.86
CA ILE A 69 24.50 13.15 10.46
C ILE A 69 25.99 13.52 10.42
N LYS A 70 26.89 12.53 10.46
CA LYS A 70 28.34 12.76 10.33
C LYS A 70 28.76 13.15 8.91
N GLU A 71 27.95 12.75 7.90
CA GLU A 71 28.17 13.08 6.49
C GLU A 71 27.65 14.50 6.15
N LYS A 72 26.82 15.11 7.00
CA LYS A 72 26.21 16.41 6.78
C LYS A 72 27.00 17.54 7.44
N GLU A 73 27.08 18.68 6.77
CA GLU A 73 27.70 19.89 7.34
C GLU A 73 26.88 20.45 8.50
N ARG A 74 25.55 20.37 8.41
CA ARG A 74 24.60 20.84 9.41
C ARG A 74 23.57 19.78 9.75
N LYS A 75 23.18 19.68 11.03
CA LYS A 75 22.14 18.76 11.51
C LYS A 75 20.78 19.02 10.83
N GLN A 76 20.49 20.26 10.54
CA GLN A 76 19.26 20.66 9.84
C GLN A 76 19.16 20.06 8.43
N ASP A 77 20.27 19.82 7.74
CA ASP A 77 20.26 19.26 6.39
C ASP A 77 19.80 17.78 6.39
N LEU A 78 20.09 17.04 7.48
CA LEU A 78 19.51 15.70 7.65
C LEU A 78 17.99 15.78 7.83
N TRP A 79 17.48 16.77 8.57
CA TRP A 79 16.03 16.96 8.73
C TRP A 79 15.36 17.31 7.40
N LYS A 80 15.97 18.16 6.57
CA LYS A 80 15.48 18.45 5.22
C LYS A 80 15.37 17.20 4.35
N ASP A 81 16.32 16.27 4.45
CA ASP A 81 16.22 14.98 3.73
C ASP A 81 14.99 14.18 4.19
N ILE A 82 14.70 14.17 5.49
CA ILE A 82 13.51 13.50 6.06
C ILE A 82 12.23 14.14 5.53
N VAL A 83 12.14 15.47 5.57
CA VAL A 83 10.99 16.22 5.04
C VAL A 83 10.81 15.97 3.54
N ALA A 84 11.89 15.99 2.76
CA ALA A 84 11.86 15.72 1.33
C ALA A 84 11.39 14.28 1.03
N TYR A 85 11.85 13.30 1.80
CA TYR A 85 11.40 11.92 1.67
C TYR A 85 9.90 11.79 1.96
N PHE A 86 9.43 12.41 3.03
CA PHE A 86 8.01 12.45 3.37
C PHE A 86 7.17 13.17 2.30
N ALA A 87 7.65 14.31 1.79
CA ALA A 87 6.98 15.04 0.72
C ALA A 87 6.78 14.19 -0.53
N ARG A 88 7.76 13.36 -0.90
CA ARG A 88 7.65 12.41 -2.01
C ARG A 88 6.55 11.36 -1.76
N LEU A 89 6.45 10.83 -0.55
CA LEU A 89 5.37 9.91 -0.17
C LEU A 89 4.00 10.58 -0.27
N LYS A 90 3.89 11.83 0.16
CA LYS A 90 2.68 12.66 0.04
C LYS A 90 2.31 12.93 -1.42
N GLU A 91 3.28 13.22 -2.27
CA GLU A 91 3.07 13.40 -3.71
C GLU A 91 2.48 12.13 -4.34
N TRP A 92 3.06 10.97 -4.05
CA TRP A 92 2.55 9.68 -4.52
C TRP A 92 1.14 9.40 -4.03
N TYR A 93 0.89 9.65 -2.74
CA TYR A 93 -0.42 9.50 -2.15
C TYR A 93 -1.44 10.46 -2.78
N GLY A 94 -1.06 11.69 -3.07
CA GLY A 94 -1.90 12.70 -3.71
C GLY A 94 -2.27 12.36 -5.16
N ASN A 95 -1.43 11.66 -5.88
CA ASN A 95 -1.66 11.27 -7.26
C ASN A 95 -2.53 10.00 -7.34
N ARG A 96 -3.74 10.11 -7.88
CA ARG A 96 -4.72 9.01 -7.92
C ARG A 96 -4.17 7.75 -8.59
N GLU A 97 -3.50 7.87 -9.72
CA GLU A 97 -2.95 6.75 -10.47
C GLU A 97 -1.82 6.07 -9.69
N ILE A 98 -0.83 6.84 -9.23
CA ILE A 98 0.30 6.34 -8.45
C ILE A 98 -0.19 5.74 -7.13
N PHE A 99 -1.16 6.37 -6.46
CA PHE A 99 -1.78 5.86 -5.24
C PHE A 99 -2.30 4.43 -5.41
N HIS A 100 -3.06 4.17 -6.47
CA HIS A 100 -3.62 2.85 -6.70
C HIS A 100 -2.56 1.81 -7.05
N LYS A 101 -1.59 2.16 -7.91
CA LYS A 101 -0.50 1.26 -8.31
C LYS A 101 0.42 0.92 -7.13
N VAL A 102 0.87 1.92 -6.39
CA VAL A 102 1.71 1.73 -5.19
C VAL A 102 0.94 0.98 -4.11
N GLY A 103 -0.31 1.39 -3.83
CA GLY A 103 -1.14 0.73 -2.82
C GLY A 103 -1.35 -0.76 -3.11
N PHE A 104 -1.55 -1.15 -4.38
CA PHE A 104 -1.58 -2.55 -4.79
C PHE A 104 -0.26 -3.26 -4.49
N LEU A 105 0.87 -2.71 -4.98
CA LEU A 105 2.19 -3.32 -4.82
C LEU A 105 2.61 -3.46 -3.36
N VAL A 106 2.25 -2.48 -2.52
CA VAL A 106 2.46 -2.56 -1.07
C VAL A 106 1.56 -3.63 -0.45
N ALA A 107 0.26 -3.68 -0.84
CA ALA A 107 -0.69 -4.64 -0.26
C ALA A 107 -0.30 -6.10 -0.53
N VAL A 108 0.19 -6.41 -1.74
CA VAL A 108 0.60 -7.78 -2.11
C VAL A 108 2.05 -8.09 -1.78
N GLY A 109 2.84 -7.07 -1.50
CA GLY A 109 4.28 -7.15 -1.29
C GLY A 109 4.68 -7.49 0.14
N ASN A 110 5.99 -7.50 0.34
CA ASN A 110 6.62 -7.79 1.64
C ASN A 110 6.69 -6.50 2.46
N LYS A 111 5.73 -6.28 3.38
CA LYS A 111 5.71 -5.18 4.36
C LYS A 111 6.35 -3.87 3.82
N ASP A 112 7.42 -3.41 4.46
CA ASP A 112 8.16 -2.19 4.12
C ASP A 112 9.04 -2.32 2.86
N LYS A 113 9.54 -3.52 2.54
CA LYS A 113 10.48 -3.72 1.42
C LYS A 113 9.89 -3.38 0.06
N ALA A 114 8.57 -3.62 -0.11
CA ALA A 114 7.91 -3.28 -1.36
C ALA A 114 8.01 -1.77 -1.65
N LEU A 115 7.60 -0.93 -0.70
CA LEU A 115 7.65 0.52 -0.84
C LEU A 115 9.09 1.05 -1.02
N ILE A 116 10.04 0.55 -0.22
CA ILE A 116 11.46 0.92 -0.31
C ILE A 116 12.02 0.64 -1.71
N ASN A 117 11.75 -0.55 -2.25
CA ASN A 117 12.21 -0.92 -3.59
C ASN A 117 11.60 0.00 -4.66
N LEU A 118 10.31 0.34 -4.55
CA LEU A 118 9.67 1.26 -5.47
C LEU A 118 10.31 2.65 -5.41
N LEU A 119 10.55 3.18 -4.22
CA LEU A 119 11.19 4.48 -4.01
C LEU A 119 12.62 4.51 -4.58
N ASN A 120 13.43 3.52 -4.28
CA ASN A 120 14.83 3.46 -4.74
C ASN A 120 14.93 3.37 -6.27
N ASN A 121 14.07 2.55 -6.90
CA ASN A 121 14.11 2.35 -8.35
C ASN A 121 13.43 3.47 -9.15
N THR A 122 12.80 4.41 -8.48
CA THR A 122 12.14 5.56 -9.11
C THR A 122 12.76 6.91 -8.69
N GLU A 123 13.88 6.88 -8.00
CA GLU A 123 14.61 8.09 -7.64
C GLU A 123 15.03 8.88 -8.90
N GLY A 124 14.79 10.19 -8.91
CA GLY A 124 15.10 11.07 -10.04
C GLY A 124 14.24 10.90 -11.28
N LYS A 125 13.29 9.96 -11.30
CA LYS A 125 12.38 9.74 -12.44
C LYS A 125 11.24 10.76 -12.47
N LYS A 126 10.81 11.09 -13.69
CA LYS A 126 9.60 11.89 -13.91
C LYS A 126 8.35 11.06 -13.63
N LYS A 127 7.22 11.73 -13.40
CA LYS A 127 5.94 11.10 -13.07
C LYS A 127 5.54 9.98 -14.04
N ASP A 128 5.66 10.22 -15.34
CA ASP A 128 5.29 9.22 -16.36
C ASP A 128 6.21 8.00 -16.31
N GLU A 129 7.51 8.20 -16.07
CA GLU A 129 8.49 7.12 -15.92
C GLU A 129 8.24 6.32 -14.64
N VAL A 130 7.80 6.99 -13.56
CA VAL A 130 7.36 6.32 -12.33
C VAL A 130 6.13 5.46 -12.60
N SER A 131 5.11 6.00 -13.29
CA SER A 131 3.89 5.28 -13.63
C SER A 131 4.19 4.03 -14.46
N LEU A 132 5.00 4.15 -15.52
CA LEU A 132 5.42 3.01 -16.36
C LEU A 132 6.21 1.96 -15.56
N TYR A 133 7.10 2.41 -14.67
CA TYR A 133 7.82 1.47 -13.80
C TYR A 133 6.87 0.69 -12.89
N LEU A 134 5.89 1.38 -12.28
CA LEU A 134 4.88 0.72 -11.44
C LEU A 134 4.05 -0.30 -12.22
N ASP A 135 3.66 0.01 -13.47
CA ASP A 135 2.97 -0.94 -14.36
C ASP A 135 3.81 -2.19 -14.58
N SER A 136 5.10 -2.03 -14.89
CA SER A 136 6.01 -3.16 -15.08
C SER A 136 6.14 -4.04 -13.83
N GLN A 137 6.06 -3.44 -12.61
CA GLN A 137 6.07 -4.21 -11.37
C GLN A 137 4.74 -4.95 -11.13
N ILE A 138 3.61 -4.35 -11.50
CA ILE A 138 2.29 -5.00 -11.46
C ILE A 138 2.27 -6.18 -12.44
N GLU A 139 2.71 -5.97 -13.66
CA GLU A 139 2.82 -7.03 -14.68
C GLU A 139 3.70 -8.18 -14.19
N LYS A 140 4.83 -7.89 -13.55
CA LYS A 140 5.71 -8.91 -12.99
C LYS A 140 5.01 -9.74 -11.90
N VAL A 141 4.28 -9.09 -10.99
CA VAL A 141 3.52 -9.79 -9.94
C VAL A 141 2.42 -10.66 -10.55
N MET A 142 1.73 -10.16 -11.58
CA MET A 142 0.59 -10.83 -12.21
C MET A 142 1.00 -11.85 -13.27
N GLY A 143 2.17 -11.68 -13.90
CA GLY A 143 2.67 -12.61 -14.94
C GLY A 143 2.98 -14.02 -14.42
N GLU A 144 3.13 -14.18 -13.11
CA GLU A 144 3.30 -15.49 -12.46
C GLU A 144 1.96 -16.18 -12.12
N VAL A 145 0.81 -15.54 -12.46
CA VAL A 145 -0.53 -16.03 -12.10
C VAL A 145 -1.19 -16.70 -13.29
N SER A 146 -1.44 -18.00 -13.20
CA SER A 146 -2.29 -18.74 -14.14
C SER A 146 -3.75 -18.63 -13.73
N LEU A 147 -4.58 -17.93 -14.52
CA LEU A 147 -6.00 -17.75 -14.22
C LEU A 147 -6.77 -19.07 -14.18
N GLY A 148 -6.35 -20.06 -14.97
CA GLY A 148 -6.97 -21.40 -15.00
C GLY A 148 -6.68 -22.26 -13.77
N GLU A 149 -5.69 -21.88 -12.97
CA GLU A 149 -5.28 -22.61 -11.76
C GLU A 149 -5.70 -21.90 -10.45
N LEU A 150 -6.49 -20.85 -10.56
CA LEU A 150 -6.97 -20.12 -9.39
C LEU A 150 -7.92 -20.99 -8.57
N THR A 151 -7.63 -21.09 -7.27
CA THR A 151 -8.50 -21.73 -6.28
C THR A 151 -8.91 -20.72 -5.22
N TYR A 152 -10.01 -20.95 -4.54
CA TYR A 152 -10.52 -20.05 -3.50
C TYR A 152 -9.50 -19.68 -2.42
N GLN A 153 -8.69 -20.64 -2.01
CA GLN A 153 -7.68 -20.44 -0.95
C GLN A 153 -6.33 -19.92 -1.47
N SER A 154 -6.20 -19.79 -2.79
CA SER A 154 -4.96 -19.35 -3.39
C SER A 154 -4.67 -17.88 -3.10
N LYS A 155 -3.43 -17.57 -2.70
CA LYS A 155 -2.94 -16.19 -2.59
C LYS A 155 -3.13 -15.42 -3.91
N ASN A 156 -2.95 -16.10 -5.02
CA ASN A 156 -3.09 -15.51 -6.35
C ASN A 156 -4.53 -15.05 -6.60
N THR A 157 -5.54 -15.78 -6.13
CA THR A 157 -6.95 -15.37 -6.23
C THR A 157 -7.19 -14.03 -5.53
N HIS A 158 -6.66 -13.86 -4.31
CA HIS A 158 -6.77 -12.59 -3.58
C HIS A 158 -6.08 -11.44 -4.32
N GLN A 159 -4.91 -11.68 -4.91
CA GLN A 159 -4.19 -10.66 -5.68
C GLN A 159 -4.93 -10.24 -6.94
N VAL A 160 -5.49 -11.22 -7.70
CA VAL A 160 -6.29 -10.96 -8.90
C VAL A 160 -7.53 -10.15 -8.56
N LEU A 161 -8.28 -10.56 -7.53
CA LEU A 161 -9.49 -9.87 -7.11
C LEU A 161 -9.19 -8.47 -6.56
N LEU A 162 -8.11 -8.31 -5.81
CA LEU A 162 -7.67 -7.00 -5.35
C LEU A 162 -7.37 -6.08 -6.53
N LEU A 163 -6.56 -6.54 -7.50
CA LEU A 163 -6.24 -5.75 -8.69
C LEU A 163 -7.49 -5.41 -9.49
N PHE A 164 -8.40 -6.37 -9.69
CA PHE A 164 -9.67 -6.15 -10.39
C PHE A 164 -10.50 -5.05 -9.72
N ASN A 165 -10.64 -5.09 -8.39
CA ASN A 165 -11.38 -4.07 -7.65
C ASN A 165 -10.71 -2.68 -7.75
N ILE A 166 -9.38 -2.62 -7.68
CA ILE A 166 -8.62 -1.38 -7.83
C ILE A 166 -8.84 -0.80 -9.24
N LEU A 167 -8.69 -1.62 -10.29
CA LEU A 167 -8.90 -1.19 -11.67
C LEU A 167 -10.35 -0.75 -11.90
N SER A 168 -11.32 -1.41 -11.29
CA SER A 168 -12.73 -1.01 -11.35
C SER A 168 -12.93 0.40 -10.77
N VAL A 169 -12.30 0.71 -9.63
CA VAL A 169 -12.31 2.07 -9.06
C VAL A 169 -11.62 3.06 -9.99
N MET A 170 -10.46 2.71 -10.54
CA MET A 170 -9.71 3.59 -11.45
C MET A 170 -10.48 3.93 -12.74
N ASN A 171 -11.32 3.01 -13.24
CA ASN A 171 -12.13 3.20 -14.45
C ASN A 171 -13.36 4.08 -14.22
N VAL A 172 -13.73 4.38 -12.97
CA VAL A 172 -14.81 5.32 -12.69
C VAL A 172 -14.37 6.75 -13.02
N LYS A 173 -15.25 7.52 -13.67
CA LYS A 173 -14.96 8.92 -14.06
C LYS A 173 -14.78 9.88 -12.89
N ASP A 174 -15.28 9.51 -11.70
CA ASP A 174 -15.08 10.30 -10.48
C ASP A 174 -13.64 10.15 -9.98
N GLU A 175 -12.82 11.17 -10.24
CA GLU A 175 -11.43 11.20 -9.82
C GLU A 175 -11.22 11.31 -8.31
N SER A 176 -12.26 11.62 -7.54
CA SER A 176 -12.19 11.64 -6.08
C SER A 176 -12.22 10.24 -5.48
N LEU A 177 -12.77 9.26 -6.21
CA LEU A 177 -12.84 7.88 -5.75
C LEU A 177 -11.46 7.24 -5.68
N ARG A 178 -11.20 6.63 -4.52
CA ARG A 178 -9.97 5.89 -4.24
C ARG A 178 -10.31 4.55 -3.62
N PHE A 179 -9.51 3.53 -3.95
CA PHE A 179 -9.65 2.22 -3.32
C PHE A 179 -9.32 2.32 -1.83
N PRO A 180 -10.17 1.83 -0.92
CA PRO A 180 -10.00 1.98 0.52
C PRO A 180 -9.02 0.93 1.09
N PHE A 181 -7.71 1.13 0.90
CA PHE A 181 -6.68 0.20 1.37
C PHE A 181 -6.71 -0.01 2.89
N ASP A 182 -7.12 0.98 3.66
CA ASP A 182 -7.30 0.88 5.11
C ASP A 182 -8.38 -0.16 5.46
N LYS A 183 -9.52 -0.13 4.78
CA LYS A 183 -10.59 -1.12 4.95
C LYS A 183 -10.17 -2.50 4.46
N TYR A 184 -9.50 -2.56 3.31
CA TYR A 184 -8.99 -3.83 2.78
C TYR A 184 -8.03 -4.52 3.77
N LYS A 185 -7.17 -3.76 4.46
CA LYS A 185 -6.16 -4.28 5.40
C LYS A 185 -6.68 -4.49 6.83
N SER A 186 -7.88 -4.01 7.17
CA SER A 186 -8.51 -4.22 8.48
C SER A 186 -9.14 -5.61 8.67
N ASN A 187 -8.98 -6.52 7.71
CA ASN A 187 -9.61 -7.84 7.66
C ASN A 187 -11.15 -7.82 7.59
N ASP A 188 -11.75 -6.69 7.22
CA ASP A 188 -13.20 -6.58 7.01
C ASP A 188 -13.64 -7.14 5.65
N TRP A 189 -12.69 -7.56 4.82
CA TRP A 189 -12.94 -8.11 3.49
C TRP A 189 -12.85 -9.63 3.50
N SER A 190 -13.92 -10.28 3.06
CA SER A 190 -13.98 -11.71 2.81
C SER A 190 -14.19 -11.99 1.32
N LEU A 191 -13.76 -13.17 0.87
CA LEU A 191 -14.13 -13.66 -0.44
C LEU A 191 -15.54 -14.25 -0.37
N GLU A 192 -16.43 -13.69 -1.20
CA GLU A 192 -17.77 -14.23 -1.34
C GLU A 192 -17.85 -15.19 -2.54
N HIS A 193 -18.55 -16.28 -2.36
CA HIS A 193 -18.88 -17.21 -3.45
C HIS A 193 -20.22 -16.82 -4.07
N ILE A 194 -20.27 -16.76 -5.39
CA ILE A 194 -21.54 -16.62 -6.14
C ILE A 194 -22.41 -17.86 -5.89
N HIS A 195 -21.78 -19.02 -5.68
CA HIS A 195 -22.43 -20.26 -5.30
C HIS A 195 -21.92 -20.78 -3.97
N ALA A 196 -22.78 -21.33 -3.12
CA ALA A 196 -22.39 -21.95 -1.87
C ALA A 196 -21.36 -23.06 -2.12
N GLN A 197 -20.23 -23.07 -1.34
CA GLN A 197 -19.21 -24.13 -1.43
C GLN A 197 -19.78 -25.54 -1.20
N ASN A 198 -20.84 -25.64 -0.38
CA ASN A 198 -21.62 -26.83 -0.10
C ASN A 198 -23.02 -26.73 -0.72
N ALA A 199 -23.10 -26.29 -1.97
CA ALA A 199 -24.38 -26.38 -2.67
C ALA A 199 -24.84 -27.85 -2.60
N GLU A 200 -26.04 -28.07 -2.08
CA GLU A 200 -26.65 -29.39 -2.17
C GLU A 200 -26.56 -29.85 -3.61
N SER A 201 -26.08 -31.07 -3.81
CA SER A 201 -25.91 -31.61 -5.15
C SER A 201 -27.24 -31.54 -5.89
N LEU A 202 -27.27 -30.88 -7.03
CA LEU A 202 -28.46 -30.75 -7.91
C LEU A 202 -28.74 -32.12 -8.59
N ASN A 203 -28.87 -33.17 -7.77
CA ASN A 203 -28.93 -34.56 -8.23
C ASN A 203 -30.33 -34.92 -8.77
N THR A 204 -31.36 -34.15 -8.41
CA THR A 204 -32.71 -34.41 -8.85
C THR A 204 -33.19 -33.34 -9.84
N THR A 205 -34.11 -33.69 -10.68
CA THR A 205 -34.72 -32.80 -11.65
C THR A 205 -35.48 -31.65 -10.95
N GLU A 206 -36.09 -31.91 -9.80
CA GLU A 206 -36.80 -30.97 -8.97
C GLU A 206 -35.82 -29.88 -8.42
N LYS A 207 -34.73 -30.30 -7.80
CA LYS A 207 -33.69 -29.35 -7.29
C LYS A 207 -33.09 -28.49 -8.40
N ARG A 208 -32.89 -29.04 -9.60
CA ARG A 208 -32.41 -28.28 -10.76
C ARG A 208 -33.43 -27.24 -11.22
N LYS A 209 -34.72 -27.57 -11.23
CA LYS A 209 -35.79 -26.63 -11.58
C LYS A 209 -35.93 -25.52 -10.56
N GLU A 210 -35.86 -25.85 -9.28
CA GLU A 210 -35.92 -24.88 -8.19
C GLU A 210 -34.72 -23.91 -8.26
N TRP A 211 -33.55 -24.45 -8.44
CA TRP A 211 -32.32 -23.64 -8.61
C TRP A 211 -32.43 -22.71 -9.83
N LEU A 212 -32.87 -23.22 -10.98
CA LEU A 212 -33.09 -22.41 -12.18
C LEU A 212 -34.17 -21.34 -11.98
N SER A 213 -35.21 -21.63 -11.23
CA SER A 213 -36.27 -20.65 -10.92
C SER A 213 -35.75 -19.49 -10.10
N ILE A 214 -34.89 -19.76 -9.07
CA ILE A 214 -34.34 -18.74 -8.21
C ILE A 214 -33.28 -17.87 -8.95
N HIS A 215 -32.54 -18.45 -9.90
CA HIS A 215 -31.45 -17.76 -10.58
C HIS A 215 -31.80 -17.25 -11.98
N LYS A 216 -33.05 -17.43 -12.42
CA LYS A 216 -33.49 -17.07 -13.76
C LYS A 216 -33.32 -15.59 -14.10
N GLU A 217 -33.58 -14.70 -13.15
CA GLU A 217 -33.45 -13.25 -13.35
C GLU A 217 -32.00 -12.85 -13.54
N VAL A 218 -31.05 -13.51 -12.80
CA VAL A 218 -29.62 -13.25 -12.90
C VAL A 218 -29.02 -13.80 -14.20
N LEU A 219 -29.57 -14.90 -14.73
CA LEU A 219 -29.09 -15.52 -15.98
C LEU A 219 -29.65 -14.84 -17.23
N GLN A 220 -30.63 -13.95 -17.09
CA GLN A 220 -31.27 -13.19 -18.20
C GLN A 220 -30.81 -11.72 -18.26
N SER A 221 -30.00 -11.25 -17.28
CA SER A 221 -29.36 -9.92 -17.23
C SER A 221 -27.99 -9.94 -17.88
#